data_3453c8dcee96d337ca92aec7b25cc4f4
#
_entry.id   3453c8dcee96d337ca92aec7b25cc4f4
#
_cell.length_a   1.000
_cell.length_b   1.000
_cell.length_c   1.000
_cell.angle_alpha   90.00
_cell.angle_beta   90.00
_cell.angle_gamma   90.00
#
_symmetry.space_group_name_H-M   'P 1'
#
loop_
_entity.id
_entity.type
_entity.pdbx_description
1 polymer ?
#
loop_
_entity_poly.entity_id
_entity_poly.type
_entity_poly.pdbx_seq_one_letter_code
_entity_poly.pdbx_strand_id
1 'polypeptide(L)'
;MAEVIYDITFYFTQQYLKKGDRTIDQMVQAARSGKQNIAEGNQAAPTSSETEIKLTNVAKASLEELLDDYEDYLRVRNLPQWGNLHPRFEKMRQYACSKAIHKDYAVQIRKMNDEEIANLCITLIHQAIYMLHKLLETMQDRFVKEGGIRERMMRTRLAYRDNHNT
;
A
#
# COMPACT_ATOMS: atom_id res chain seq x y z
N MET A 1 -2.82 -6.07 -4.13
CA MET A 1 -2.61 -5.97 -2.65
C MET A 1 -3.39 -4.83 -2.04
N ALA A 2 -3.23 -3.58 -2.46
CA ALA A 2 -3.95 -2.44 -1.86
C ALA A 2 -5.49 -2.55 -1.90
N GLU A 3 -6.07 -3.15 -2.93
CA GLU A 3 -7.51 -3.48 -2.98
C GLU A 3 -7.90 -4.48 -1.90
N VAL A 4 -7.10 -5.55 -1.72
CA VAL A 4 -7.35 -6.56 -0.67
C VAL A 4 -7.29 -5.91 0.72
N ILE A 5 -6.30 -5.06 0.98
CA ILE A 5 -6.19 -4.30 2.24
C ILE A 5 -7.44 -3.44 2.46
N TYR A 6 -7.89 -2.71 1.43
CA TYR A 6 -9.08 -1.87 1.51
C TYR A 6 -10.35 -2.70 1.83
N ASP A 7 -10.57 -3.79 1.11
CA ASP A 7 -11.77 -4.62 1.27
C ASP A 7 -11.80 -5.30 2.65
N ILE A 8 -10.65 -5.81 3.11
CA ILE A 8 -10.54 -6.40 4.46
C ILE A 8 -10.76 -5.32 5.52
N THR A 9 -10.19 -4.12 5.36
CA THR A 9 -10.37 -3.01 6.30
C THR A 9 -11.84 -2.60 6.36
N PHE A 10 -12.51 -2.47 5.21
CA PHE A 10 -13.93 -2.15 5.18
C PHE A 10 -14.76 -3.21 5.92
N TYR A 11 -14.53 -4.51 5.65
CA TYR A 11 -15.19 -5.60 6.36
C TYR A 11 -14.89 -5.54 7.86
N PHE A 12 -13.63 -5.40 8.26
CA PHE A 12 -13.20 -5.36 9.64
C PHE A 12 -13.89 -4.25 10.43
N THR A 13 -13.91 -3.04 9.89
CA THR A 13 -14.52 -1.88 10.56
C THR A 13 -16.02 -2.06 10.77
N GLN A 14 -16.72 -2.69 9.81
CA GLN A 14 -18.16 -2.94 9.93
C GLN A 14 -18.50 -4.05 10.93
N GLN A 15 -17.60 -5.02 11.12
CA GLN A 15 -17.86 -6.17 11.99
C GLN A 15 -17.42 -5.92 13.45
N TYR A 16 -16.32 -5.23 13.67
CA TYR A 16 -15.64 -5.21 14.96
C TYR A 16 -15.55 -3.82 15.62
N LEU A 17 -15.89 -2.75 14.92
CA LEU A 17 -15.98 -1.41 15.50
C LEU A 17 -17.44 -1.02 15.77
N LYS A 18 -17.65 -0.24 16.84
CA LYS A 18 -19.00 0.22 17.22
C LYS A 18 -19.50 1.26 16.23
N LYS A 19 -20.74 1.16 15.81
CA LYS A 19 -21.39 2.18 14.97
C LYS A 19 -21.25 3.56 15.58
N GLY A 20 -20.73 4.52 14.79
CA GLY A 20 -20.45 5.88 15.24
C GLY A 20 -19.04 6.09 15.80
N ASP A 21 -18.20 5.06 15.84
CA ASP A 21 -16.79 5.21 16.15
C ASP A 21 -16.07 5.91 14.98
N ARG A 22 -15.41 7.03 15.26
CA ARG A 22 -14.68 7.82 14.26
C ARG A 22 -13.51 7.06 13.63
N THR A 23 -12.99 6.06 14.32
CA THR A 23 -11.93 5.19 13.82
C THR A 23 -12.36 4.44 12.56
N ILE A 24 -13.66 4.15 12.38
CA ILE A 24 -14.19 3.53 11.16
C ILE A 24 -13.85 4.38 9.93
N ASP A 25 -14.20 5.67 9.98
CA ASP A 25 -13.97 6.59 8.87
C ASP A 25 -12.47 6.79 8.62
N GLN A 26 -11.67 6.89 9.69
CA GLN A 26 -10.22 7.04 9.59
C GLN A 26 -9.56 5.84 8.91
N MET A 27 -9.82 4.63 9.38
CA MET A 27 -9.26 3.39 8.80
C MET A 27 -9.69 3.20 7.35
N VAL A 28 -10.97 3.37 7.04
CA VAL A 28 -11.49 3.23 5.67
C VAL A 28 -10.89 4.29 4.76
N GLN A 29 -10.76 5.53 5.22
CA GLN A 29 -10.16 6.61 4.44
C GLN A 29 -8.66 6.39 4.21
N ALA A 30 -7.91 5.93 5.21
CA ALA A 30 -6.49 5.59 5.07
C ALA A 30 -6.28 4.46 4.05
N ALA A 31 -7.05 3.37 4.14
CA ALA A 31 -7.02 2.27 3.18
C ALA A 31 -7.37 2.73 1.75
N ARG A 32 -8.41 3.56 1.62
CA ARG A 32 -8.85 4.13 0.34
C ARG A 32 -7.78 5.03 -0.25
N SER A 33 -7.21 5.93 0.55
CA SER A 33 -6.16 6.86 0.12
C SER A 33 -4.92 6.09 -0.37
N GLY A 34 -4.48 5.08 0.37
CA GLY A 34 -3.38 4.21 -0.06
C GLY A 34 -3.64 3.58 -1.43
N LYS A 35 -4.81 2.96 -1.62
CA LYS A 35 -5.21 2.35 -2.89
C LYS A 35 -5.28 3.35 -4.05
N GLN A 36 -5.94 4.51 -3.84
CA GLN A 36 -6.14 5.51 -4.89
C GLN A 36 -4.83 6.15 -5.33
N ASN A 37 -3.98 6.55 -4.38
CA ASN A 37 -2.71 7.19 -4.71
C ASN A 37 -1.74 6.25 -5.44
N ILE A 38 -1.78 4.93 -5.22
CA ILE A 38 -1.04 3.96 -6.03
C ILE A 38 -1.57 3.98 -7.48
N ALA A 39 -2.88 3.96 -7.68
CA ALA A 39 -3.47 3.94 -9.01
C ALA A 39 -3.19 5.25 -9.77
N GLU A 40 -3.37 6.40 -9.12
CA GLU A 40 -3.12 7.73 -9.69
C GLU A 40 -1.62 7.94 -9.98
N GLY A 41 -0.73 7.47 -9.11
CA GLY A 41 0.72 7.49 -9.34
C GLY A 41 1.11 6.73 -10.60
N ASN A 42 0.58 5.52 -10.77
CA ASN A 42 0.80 4.72 -11.98
C ASN A 42 0.27 5.42 -13.25
N GLN A 43 -0.86 6.13 -13.17
CA GLN A 43 -1.41 6.89 -14.28
C GLN A 43 -0.56 8.13 -14.61
N ALA A 44 0.05 8.75 -13.61
CA ALA A 44 0.92 9.92 -13.79
C ALA A 44 2.31 9.56 -14.34
N ALA A 45 2.77 8.32 -14.17
CA ALA A 45 4.12 7.86 -14.53
C ALA A 45 4.57 8.23 -15.95
N PRO A 46 3.73 8.11 -17.03
CA PRO A 46 4.12 8.48 -18.39
C PRO A 46 4.35 9.98 -18.58
N THR A 47 3.70 10.82 -17.76
CA THR A 47 3.63 12.28 -17.95
C THR A 47 4.42 13.08 -16.92
N SER A 48 4.59 12.57 -15.72
CA SER A 48 5.30 13.27 -14.64
C SER A 48 5.87 12.29 -13.61
N SER A 49 7.18 12.06 -13.67
CA SER A 49 7.90 11.27 -12.66
C SER A 49 7.82 11.90 -11.25
N GLU A 50 7.79 13.23 -11.16
CA GLU A 50 7.66 13.95 -9.88
C GLU A 50 6.29 13.67 -9.23
N THR A 51 5.21 13.68 -10.03
CA THR A 51 3.86 13.38 -9.55
C THR A 51 3.75 11.91 -9.15
N GLU A 52 4.33 11.00 -9.94
CA GLU A 52 4.39 9.57 -9.63
C GLU A 52 5.05 9.34 -8.24
N ILE A 53 6.23 9.92 -8.01
CA ILE A 53 6.96 9.83 -6.73
C ILE A 53 6.13 10.41 -5.59
N LYS A 54 5.53 11.59 -5.80
CA LYS A 54 4.72 12.26 -4.77
C LYS A 54 3.52 11.42 -4.35
N LEU A 55 2.75 10.91 -5.32
CA LEU A 55 1.56 10.10 -5.05
C LEU A 55 1.91 8.76 -4.40
N THR A 56 3.03 8.14 -4.80
CA THR A 56 3.53 6.91 -4.17
C THR A 56 3.94 7.16 -2.70
N ASN A 57 4.54 8.31 -2.38
CA ASN A 57 4.82 8.69 -0.99
C ASN A 57 3.55 8.90 -0.18
N VAL A 58 2.52 9.55 -0.75
CA VAL A 58 1.22 9.73 -0.09
C VAL A 58 0.55 8.38 0.17
N ALA A 59 0.61 7.46 -0.80
CA ALA A 59 0.09 6.11 -0.63
C ALA A 59 0.77 5.38 0.53
N LYS A 60 2.11 5.48 0.61
CA LYS A 60 2.90 4.88 1.70
C LYS A 60 2.50 5.46 3.05
N ALA A 61 2.43 6.79 3.19
CA ALA A 61 2.02 7.45 4.42
C ALA A 61 0.61 7.03 4.88
N SER A 62 -0.35 6.94 3.93
CA SER A 62 -1.70 6.48 4.24
C SER A 62 -1.75 5.03 4.74
N LEU A 63 -0.89 4.16 4.22
CA LEU A 63 -0.79 2.79 4.72
C LEU A 63 -0.08 2.72 6.09
N GLU A 64 0.85 3.62 6.38
CA GLU A 64 1.47 3.75 7.71
C GLU A 64 0.43 4.19 8.75
N GLU A 65 -0.44 5.16 8.44
CA GLU A 65 -1.56 5.55 9.29
C GLU A 65 -2.51 4.36 9.56
N LEU A 66 -2.84 3.59 8.53
CA LEU A 66 -3.69 2.40 8.69
C LEU A 66 -3.02 1.32 9.54
N LEU A 67 -1.70 1.17 9.44
CA LEU A 67 -0.92 0.25 10.27
C LEU A 67 -1.05 0.61 11.74
N ASP A 68 -0.85 1.88 12.07
CA ASP A 68 -0.98 2.40 13.43
C ASP A 68 -2.38 2.13 14.00
N ASP A 69 -3.44 2.33 13.20
CA ASP A 69 -4.82 2.07 13.61
C ASP A 69 -5.05 0.58 13.97
N TYR A 70 -4.49 -0.35 13.21
CA TYR A 70 -4.59 -1.79 13.51
C TYR A 70 -3.77 -2.19 14.74
N GLU A 71 -2.58 -1.65 14.89
CA GLU A 71 -1.73 -1.89 16.06
C GLU A 71 -2.40 -1.33 17.32
N ASP A 72 -2.97 -0.15 17.25
CA ASP A 72 -3.77 0.45 18.32
C ASP A 72 -5.01 -0.38 18.66
N TYR A 73 -5.70 -0.91 17.63
CA TYR A 73 -6.84 -1.81 17.87
C TYR A 73 -6.46 -3.01 18.74
N LEU A 74 -5.35 -3.68 18.40
CA LEU A 74 -4.85 -4.82 19.18
C LEU A 74 -4.41 -4.40 20.59
N ARG A 75 -3.64 -3.33 20.68
CA ARG A 75 -3.07 -2.84 21.95
C ARG A 75 -4.15 -2.46 22.97
N VAL A 76 -5.15 -1.68 22.57
CA VAL A 76 -6.18 -1.19 23.51
C VAL A 76 -7.15 -2.29 23.95
N ARG A 77 -7.19 -3.43 23.25
CA ARG A 77 -7.99 -4.61 23.58
C ARG A 77 -7.19 -5.72 24.24
N ASN A 78 -5.90 -5.50 24.50
CA ASN A 78 -4.96 -6.50 25.01
C ASN A 78 -4.92 -7.78 24.15
N LEU A 79 -5.06 -7.62 22.83
CA LEU A 79 -4.91 -8.70 21.87
C LEU A 79 -3.44 -8.78 21.41
N PRO A 80 -2.90 -9.96 21.18
CA PRO A 80 -1.51 -10.10 20.79
C PRO A 80 -1.28 -9.65 19.34
N GLN A 81 -0.23 -8.84 19.15
CA GLN A 81 0.33 -8.62 17.81
C GLN A 81 1.28 -9.78 17.51
N TRP A 82 1.04 -10.48 16.40
CA TRP A 82 1.79 -11.69 16.06
C TRP A 82 3.14 -11.34 15.44
N GLY A 83 4.18 -11.91 16.01
CA GLY A 83 5.54 -11.86 15.51
C GLY A 83 6.12 -13.25 15.37
N ASN A 84 7.41 -13.35 15.07
CA ASN A 84 8.11 -14.60 14.79
C ASN A 84 7.98 -15.70 15.88
N LEU A 85 7.66 -15.31 17.12
CA LEU A 85 7.45 -16.25 18.23
C LEU A 85 6.00 -16.74 18.33
N HIS A 86 5.06 -16.15 17.59
CA HIS A 86 3.66 -16.58 17.67
C HIS A 86 3.43 -17.82 16.78
N PRO A 87 2.80 -18.91 17.30
CA PRO A 87 2.70 -20.20 16.58
C PRO A 87 1.99 -20.11 15.21
N ARG A 88 1.07 -19.16 15.03
CA ARG A 88 0.28 -18.98 13.81
C ARG A 88 0.88 -17.95 12.84
N PHE A 89 1.92 -17.22 13.25
CA PHE A 89 2.47 -16.12 12.46
C PHE A 89 3.01 -16.60 11.12
N GLU A 90 3.83 -17.66 11.10
CA GLU A 90 4.45 -18.13 9.87
C GLU A 90 3.43 -18.61 8.84
N LYS A 91 2.38 -19.33 9.27
CA LYS A 91 1.29 -19.76 8.39
C LYS A 91 0.53 -18.57 7.81
N MET A 92 0.27 -17.55 8.63
CA MET A 92 -0.39 -16.32 8.18
C MET A 92 0.47 -15.56 7.18
N ARG A 93 1.76 -15.41 7.45
CA ARG A 93 2.74 -14.78 6.56
C ARG A 93 2.80 -15.49 5.22
N GLN A 94 2.85 -16.81 5.20
CA GLN A 94 2.82 -17.60 3.96
C GLN A 94 1.53 -17.38 3.18
N TYR A 95 0.38 -17.33 3.86
CA TYR A 95 -0.89 -17.02 3.21
C TYR A 95 -0.91 -15.60 2.63
N ALA A 96 -0.50 -14.59 3.40
CA ALA A 96 -0.41 -13.20 2.96
C ALA A 96 0.52 -12.99 1.76
N CYS A 97 1.61 -13.80 1.65
CA CYS A 97 2.54 -13.75 0.52
C CYS A 97 2.07 -14.59 -0.69
N SER A 98 1.04 -15.41 -0.53
CA SER A 98 0.61 -16.33 -1.58
C SER A 98 -0.32 -15.66 -2.59
N LYS A 99 -0.42 -16.25 -3.80
CA LYS A 99 -1.43 -15.82 -4.78
C LYS A 99 -2.87 -16.15 -4.35
N ALA A 100 -3.05 -17.02 -3.36
CA ALA A 100 -4.36 -17.41 -2.85
C ALA A 100 -5.07 -16.23 -2.20
N ILE A 101 -4.35 -15.36 -1.48
CA ILE A 101 -4.93 -14.18 -0.84
C ILE A 101 -5.78 -13.34 -1.81
N HIS A 102 -5.34 -13.18 -3.05
CA HIS A 102 -6.08 -12.41 -4.06
C HIS A 102 -7.36 -13.10 -4.58
N LYS A 103 -7.51 -14.40 -4.32
CA LYS A 103 -8.64 -15.20 -4.83
C LYS A 103 -9.68 -15.48 -3.76
N ASP A 104 -9.27 -15.71 -2.53
CA ASP A 104 -10.11 -16.28 -1.50
C ASP A 104 -10.21 -15.47 -0.20
N TYR A 105 -9.52 -14.29 -0.09
CA TYR A 105 -9.53 -13.48 1.15
C TYR A 105 -10.95 -13.22 1.66
N ALA A 106 -11.90 -12.93 0.78
CA ALA A 106 -13.27 -12.61 1.16
C ALA A 106 -14.01 -13.78 1.84
N VAL A 107 -13.60 -15.02 1.53
CA VAL A 107 -14.13 -16.22 2.19
C VAL A 107 -13.38 -16.51 3.48
N GLN A 108 -12.06 -16.31 3.47
CA GLN A 108 -11.23 -16.63 4.63
C GLN A 108 -11.46 -15.68 5.79
N ILE A 109 -11.57 -14.36 5.54
CA ILE A 109 -11.80 -13.37 6.62
C ILE A 109 -13.11 -13.61 7.39
N ARG A 110 -14.13 -14.22 6.76
CA ARG A 110 -15.39 -14.56 7.42
C ARG A 110 -15.27 -15.69 8.44
N LYS A 111 -14.17 -16.44 8.41
CA LYS A 111 -13.84 -17.54 9.32
C LYS A 111 -12.87 -17.11 10.42
N MET A 112 -12.34 -15.90 10.32
CA MET A 112 -11.34 -15.33 11.23
C MET A 112 -12.04 -14.46 12.26
N ASN A 113 -11.45 -14.39 13.45
CA ASN A 113 -11.83 -13.41 14.47
C ASN A 113 -11.11 -12.08 14.24
N ASP A 114 -11.42 -11.09 15.08
CA ASP A 114 -10.85 -9.74 15.01
C ASP A 114 -9.32 -9.70 15.14
N GLU A 115 -8.76 -10.48 16.09
CA GLU A 115 -7.31 -10.61 16.28
C GLU A 115 -6.63 -11.16 15.01
N GLU A 116 -7.20 -12.21 14.42
CA GLU A 116 -6.66 -12.86 13.23
C GLU A 116 -6.68 -11.92 12.01
N ILE A 117 -7.80 -11.18 11.82
CA ILE A 117 -7.93 -10.23 10.71
C ILE A 117 -6.99 -9.05 10.90
N ALA A 118 -6.90 -8.49 12.11
CA ALA A 118 -5.99 -7.37 12.38
C ALA A 118 -4.53 -7.76 12.11
N ASN A 119 -4.09 -8.93 12.57
CA ASN A 119 -2.74 -9.44 12.30
C ASN A 119 -2.51 -9.75 10.81
N LEU A 120 -3.51 -10.23 10.09
CA LEU A 120 -3.43 -10.41 8.64
C LEU A 120 -3.25 -9.07 7.93
N CYS A 121 -4.04 -8.05 8.28
CA CYS A 121 -3.91 -6.70 7.73
C CYS A 121 -2.55 -6.09 8.03
N ILE A 122 -2.06 -6.15 9.27
CA ILE A 122 -0.72 -5.70 9.65
C ILE A 122 0.34 -6.34 8.75
N THR A 123 0.24 -7.66 8.53
CA THR A 123 1.18 -8.39 7.66
C THR A 123 1.13 -7.89 6.20
N LEU A 124 -0.08 -7.71 5.66
CA LEU A 124 -0.27 -7.21 4.28
C LEU A 124 0.20 -5.76 4.12
N ILE A 125 -0.06 -4.91 5.12
CA ILE A 125 0.35 -3.50 5.10
C ILE A 125 1.87 -3.39 5.15
N HIS A 126 2.56 -4.15 6.01
CA HIS A 126 4.03 -4.20 6.02
C HIS A 126 4.61 -4.60 4.67
N GLN A 127 4.02 -5.60 3.99
CA GLN A 127 4.45 -5.99 2.65
C GLN A 127 4.24 -4.87 1.63
N ALA A 128 3.07 -4.20 1.68
CA ALA A 128 2.75 -3.10 0.77
C ALA A 128 3.71 -1.92 0.98
N ILE A 129 3.98 -1.52 2.22
CA ILE A 129 4.93 -0.46 2.57
C ILE A 129 6.34 -0.81 2.07
N TYR A 130 6.80 -2.05 2.29
CA TYR A 130 8.09 -2.50 1.79
C TYR A 130 8.19 -2.41 0.26
N MET A 131 7.15 -2.86 -0.45
CA MET A 131 7.10 -2.79 -1.92
C MET A 131 7.11 -1.34 -2.42
N LEU A 132 6.34 -0.45 -1.78
CA LEU A 132 6.31 0.97 -2.12
C LEU A 132 7.66 1.65 -1.83
N HIS A 133 8.32 1.28 -0.74
CA HIS A 133 9.65 1.79 -0.44
C HIS A 133 10.67 1.42 -1.54
N LYS A 134 10.69 0.15 -1.95
CA LYS A 134 11.56 -0.32 -3.05
C LYS A 134 11.23 0.34 -4.39
N LEU A 135 9.94 0.56 -4.65
CA LEU A 135 9.50 1.28 -5.84
C LEU A 135 9.99 2.73 -5.83
N LEU A 136 9.86 3.43 -4.70
CA LEU A 136 10.33 4.79 -4.52
C LEU A 136 11.84 4.92 -4.71
N GLU A 137 12.65 4.02 -4.16
CA GLU A 137 14.09 3.99 -4.40
C GLU A 137 14.40 3.90 -5.92
N THR A 138 13.72 3.00 -6.62
CA THR A 138 13.90 2.83 -8.07
C THR A 138 13.47 4.07 -8.87
N MET A 139 12.35 4.68 -8.49
CA MET A 139 11.83 5.90 -9.13
C MET A 139 12.80 7.08 -8.94
N GLN A 140 13.31 7.26 -7.73
CA GLN A 140 14.26 8.32 -7.40
C GLN A 140 15.57 8.14 -8.16
N ASP A 141 16.10 6.94 -8.19
CA ASP A 141 17.30 6.61 -8.97
C ASP A 141 17.13 6.90 -10.46
N ARG A 142 15.98 6.52 -11.02
CA ARG A 142 15.63 6.82 -12.41
C ARG A 142 15.52 8.31 -12.64
N PHE A 143 14.86 9.04 -11.75
CA PHE A 143 14.70 10.49 -11.85
C PHE A 143 16.05 11.23 -11.82
N VAL A 144 16.98 10.82 -10.94
CA VAL A 144 18.32 11.38 -10.86
C VAL A 144 19.14 11.11 -12.13
N LYS A 145 19.05 9.90 -12.67
CA LYS A 145 19.84 9.48 -13.86
C LYS A 145 19.31 10.06 -15.17
N GLU A 146 17.97 10.07 -15.33
CA GLU A 146 17.32 10.39 -16.60
C GLU A 146 16.72 11.80 -16.62
N GLY A 147 16.54 12.42 -15.46
CA GLY A 147 15.80 13.68 -15.30
C GLY A 147 14.30 13.50 -15.45
N GLY A 148 13.55 14.59 -15.32
CA GLY A 148 12.13 14.63 -15.54
C GLY A 148 11.77 14.59 -17.04
N ILE A 149 10.47 14.65 -17.34
CA ILE A 149 9.98 14.60 -18.72
C ILE A 149 10.51 15.77 -19.57
N ARG A 150 10.68 16.95 -18.95
CA ARG A 150 11.20 18.15 -19.67
C ARG A 150 12.63 17.94 -20.16
N GLU A 151 13.49 17.41 -19.34
CA GLU A 151 14.89 17.11 -19.69
C GLU A 151 14.96 16.01 -20.77
N ARG A 152 14.14 14.97 -20.64
CA ARG A 152 14.06 13.90 -21.65
C ARG A 152 13.59 14.43 -22.99
N MET A 153 12.52 15.23 -23.00
CA MET A 153 12.01 15.85 -24.24
C MET A 153 13.04 16.82 -24.87
N MET A 154 13.74 17.60 -24.05
CA MET A 154 14.80 18.50 -24.54
C MET A 154 15.91 17.70 -25.19
N ARG A 155 16.42 16.65 -24.55
CA ARG A 155 17.44 15.76 -25.12
C ARG A 155 17.00 15.13 -26.44
N THR A 156 15.78 14.64 -26.52
CA THR A 156 15.23 14.04 -27.75
C THR A 156 15.12 15.08 -28.87
N ARG A 157 14.71 16.32 -28.56
CA ARG A 157 14.63 17.40 -29.57
C ARG A 157 16.03 17.81 -30.07
N LEU A 158 17.02 17.88 -29.20
CA LEU A 158 18.39 18.19 -29.61
C LEU A 158 18.94 17.08 -30.53
N ALA A 159 18.83 15.82 -30.12
CA ALA A 159 19.26 14.69 -30.93
C ALA A 159 18.55 14.64 -32.31
N TYR A 160 17.27 14.96 -32.38
CA TYR A 160 16.54 15.05 -33.64
C TYR A 160 17.09 16.14 -34.55
N ARG A 161 17.40 17.34 -33.98
CA ARG A 161 17.96 18.47 -34.74
C ARG A 161 19.36 18.17 -35.27
N ASP A 162 20.20 17.52 -34.44
CA ASP A 162 21.58 17.18 -34.86
C ASP A 162 21.59 16.17 -36.00
N ASN A 163 20.65 15.21 -36.01
CA ASN A 163 20.50 14.22 -37.08
C ASN A 163 19.88 14.74 -38.38
N HIS A 164 19.24 15.93 -38.39
CA HIS A 164 18.59 16.51 -39.57
C HIS A 164 19.24 17.79 -40.05
N ASN A 165 20.30 18.27 -39.40
CA ASN A 165 21.10 19.43 -39.80
C ASN A 165 22.43 19.01 -40.49
N THR A 166 22.60 17.74 -40.80
CA THR A 166 23.64 17.16 -41.65
C THR A 166 23.06 16.79 -43.01
#